data_4ab00aa73fe82e4bf067677594f66de6
#
_entry.id   4ab00aa73fe82e4bf067677594f66de6
#
_cell.length_a   1.000
_cell.length_b   1.000
_cell.length_c   1.000
_cell.angle_alpha   90.00
_cell.angle_beta   90.00
_cell.angle_gamma   90.00
#
_symmetry.space_group_name_H-M   'P 1'
#
loop_
_entity.id
_entity.type
_entity.pdbx_description
1 polymer ?
#
loop_
_entity_poly.entity_id
_entity_poly.type
_entity_poly.pdbx_seq_one_letter_code
_entity_poly.pdbx_strand_id
1 'polypeptide(L)'
;MTLNFDLDQLEALATAVSEGTMDAAARKLHVTPSAISQRIKALETTIGRVLLTRSKPLRPTASGETILRAARQIQAITADATRELI
;
A
#
# COMPACT_ATOMS: atom_id res chain seq x y z
N MET A 1 -17.18 -12.64 5.51
CA MET A 1 -17.28 -11.75 4.34
C MET A 1 -15.89 -11.24 3.97
N THR A 2 -15.54 -11.30 2.71
CA THR A 2 -14.22 -10.84 2.23
C THR A 2 -14.36 -9.49 1.54
N LEU A 3 -13.51 -8.54 1.94
CA LEU A 3 -13.45 -7.24 1.29
C LEU A 3 -12.69 -7.37 -0.03
N ASN A 4 -13.14 -6.64 -1.05
CA ASN A 4 -12.44 -6.59 -2.33
C ASN A 4 -11.40 -5.49 -2.28
N PHE A 5 -10.12 -5.87 -2.31
CA PHE A 5 -9.01 -4.93 -2.33
C PHE A 5 -8.46 -4.80 -3.74
N ASP A 6 -8.19 -3.57 -4.13
CA ASP A 6 -7.47 -3.27 -5.35
C ASP A 6 -5.97 -3.45 -5.08
N LEU A 7 -5.29 -4.23 -5.93
CA LEU A 7 -3.85 -4.47 -5.74
C LEU A 7 -3.02 -3.19 -5.86
N ASP A 8 -3.43 -2.25 -6.70
CA ASP A 8 -2.74 -0.96 -6.81
C ASP A 8 -2.86 -0.14 -5.53
N GLN A 9 -4.00 -0.24 -4.84
CA GLN A 9 -4.20 0.44 -3.55
C GLN A 9 -3.31 -0.18 -2.48
N LEU A 10 -3.23 -1.50 -2.43
CA LEU A 10 -2.36 -2.20 -1.48
C LEU A 10 -0.88 -1.87 -1.73
N GLU A 11 -0.47 -1.84 -2.98
CA GLU A 11 0.90 -1.47 -3.36
C GLU A 11 1.22 -0.03 -2.96
N ALA A 12 0.27 0.89 -3.15
CA ALA A 12 0.46 2.28 -2.77
C ALA A 12 0.69 2.42 -1.26
N LEU A 13 -0.09 1.72 -0.45
CA LEU A 13 0.08 1.74 1.00
C LEU A 13 1.43 1.17 1.41
N ALA A 14 1.78 -0.01 0.91
CA ALA A 14 3.04 -0.68 1.25
C ALA A 14 4.25 0.17 0.85
N THR A 15 4.20 0.76 -0.34
CA THR A 15 5.31 1.59 -0.85
C THR A 15 5.42 2.90 -0.06
N ALA A 16 4.29 3.53 0.27
CA ALA A 16 4.30 4.76 1.06
C ALA A 16 4.95 4.52 2.43
N VAL A 17 4.64 3.42 3.08
CA VAL A 17 5.24 3.09 4.38
C VAL A 17 6.72 2.76 4.24
N SER A 18 7.11 1.95 3.25
CA SER A 18 8.50 1.55 3.09
C SER A 18 9.39 2.72 2.66
N GLU A 19 8.88 3.65 1.85
CA GLU A 19 9.63 4.82 1.38
C GLU A 19 9.57 5.99 2.37
N GLY A 20 8.56 6.03 3.21
CA GLY A 20 8.42 7.03 4.27
C GLY A 20 7.71 8.32 3.87
N THR A 21 7.57 8.61 2.57
CA THR A 21 6.87 9.80 2.06
C THR A 21 6.04 9.46 0.83
N MET A 22 5.01 10.28 0.58
CA MET A 22 4.20 10.15 -0.63
C MET A 22 5.02 10.41 -1.89
N ASP A 23 5.92 11.41 -1.83
CA ASP A 23 6.76 11.77 -2.97
C ASP A 23 7.70 10.63 -3.37
N ALA A 24 8.35 10.01 -2.39
CA ALA A 24 9.26 8.89 -2.67
C ALA A 24 8.51 7.68 -3.20
N ALA A 25 7.33 7.38 -2.65
CA ALA A 25 6.48 6.30 -3.14
C ALA A 25 6.06 6.55 -4.59
N ALA A 26 5.67 7.78 -4.89
CA ALA A 26 5.25 8.18 -6.24
C ALA A 26 6.37 7.96 -7.26
N ARG A 27 7.60 8.38 -6.91
CA ARG A 27 8.77 8.16 -7.77
C ARG A 27 9.00 6.68 -8.04
N LYS A 28 8.90 5.87 -6.99
CA LYS A 28 9.15 4.42 -7.11
C LYS A 28 8.12 3.74 -8.00
N LEU A 29 6.86 4.16 -7.91
CA LEU A 29 5.77 3.55 -8.66
C LEU A 29 5.48 4.26 -10.00
N HIS A 30 6.25 5.31 -10.34
CA HIS A 30 6.09 6.07 -11.58
C HIS A 30 4.69 6.68 -11.72
N VAL A 31 4.17 7.22 -10.62
CA VAL A 31 2.89 7.93 -10.58
C VAL A 31 3.08 9.26 -9.84
N THR A 32 2.02 10.05 -9.72
CA THR A 32 2.06 11.31 -8.97
C THR A 32 1.84 11.07 -7.48
N PRO A 33 2.34 11.95 -6.58
CA PRO A 33 2.02 11.87 -5.16
C PRO A 33 0.52 11.91 -4.89
N SER A 34 -0.21 12.69 -5.69
CA SER A 34 -1.67 12.77 -5.61
C SER A 34 -2.33 11.42 -5.87
N ALA A 35 -1.82 10.67 -6.85
CA ALA A 35 -2.32 9.33 -7.17
C ALA A 35 -2.10 8.37 -5.99
N ILE A 36 -0.92 8.42 -5.36
CA ILE A 36 -0.64 7.60 -4.18
C ILE A 36 -1.63 7.91 -3.07
N SER A 37 -1.80 9.19 -2.77
CA SER A 37 -2.71 9.62 -1.71
C SER A 37 -4.15 9.20 -1.98
N GLN A 38 -4.61 9.32 -3.24
CA GLN A 38 -5.96 8.92 -3.63
C GLN A 38 -6.17 7.42 -3.50
N ARG A 39 -5.19 6.61 -3.90
CA ARG A 39 -5.26 5.15 -3.79
C ARG A 39 -5.36 4.71 -2.34
N ILE A 40 -4.56 5.30 -1.46
CA ILE A 40 -4.59 4.99 -0.03
C ILE A 40 -5.94 5.41 0.57
N LYS A 41 -6.43 6.59 0.22
CA LYS A 41 -7.71 7.08 0.71
C LYS A 41 -8.87 6.20 0.26
N ALA A 42 -8.84 5.72 -0.99
CA ALA A 42 -9.85 4.80 -1.50
C ALA A 42 -9.84 3.48 -0.72
N LEU A 43 -8.65 2.98 -0.40
CA LEU A 43 -8.49 1.78 0.41
C LEU A 43 -9.06 1.99 1.81
N GLU A 44 -8.75 3.12 2.44
CA GLU A 44 -9.29 3.48 3.75
C GLU A 44 -10.82 3.54 3.74
N THR A 45 -11.38 4.09 2.67
CA THR A 45 -12.84 4.16 2.50
C THR A 45 -13.46 2.76 2.40
N THR A 46 -12.86 1.88 1.61
CA THR A 46 -13.33 0.50 1.45
C THR A 46 -13.30 -0.26 2.77
N ILE A 47 -12.23 -0.10 3.54
CA ILE A 47 -12.05 -0.80 4.82
C ILE A 47 -12.83 -0.13 5.94
N GLY A 48 -13.06 1.19 5.84
CA GLY A 48 -13.72 1.97 6.88
C GLY A 48 -12.81 2.29 8.06
N ARG A 49 -11.50 2.32 7.84
CA ARG A 49 -10.49 2.60 8.87
C ARG A 49 -9.37 3.45 8.31
N VAL A 50 -8.80 4.30 9.16
CA VAL A 50 -7.57 5.01 8.83
C VAL A 50 -6.42 4.01 8.90
N LEU A 51 -5.61 3.94 7.85
CA LEU A 51 -4.52 2.98 7.75
C LEU A 51 -3.15 3.61 7.91
N LEU A 52 -3.06 4.92 7.79
CA LEU A 52 -1.80 5.64 7.74
C LEU A 52 -1.87 6.93 8.53
N THR A 53 -0.85 7.19 9.37
CA THR A 53 -0.67 8.50 10.00
C THR A 53 0.18 9.37 9.09
N ARG A 54 -0.15 10.68 9.03
CA ARG A 54 0.54 11.65 8.16
C ARG A 54 1.77 12.24 8.85
N SER A 55 2.54 11.42 9.54
CA SER A 55 3.79 11.80 10.18
C SER A 55 4.95 11.77 9.18
N LYS A 56 6.13 12.20 9.61
CA LYS A 56 7.37 12.07 8.84
C LYS A 56 8.37 11.28 9.68
N PRO A 57 8.70 10.03 9.29
CA PRO A 57 8.16 9.30 8.15
C PRO A 57 6.71 8.87 8.35
N LEU A 58 6.03 8.54 7.25
CA LEU A 58 4.68 7.98 7.28
C LEU A 58 4.70 6.67 8.06
N ARG A 59 3.68 6.47 8.91
CA ARG A 59 3.59 5.27 9.75
C ARG A 59 2.21 4.64 9.63
N PRO A 60 2.13 3.31 9.65
CA PRO A 60 0.83 2.64 9.65
C PRO A 60 0.15 2.78 11.02
N THR A 61 -1.19 2.83 11.00
CA THR A 61 -1.99 2.62 12.20
C THR A 61 -2.02 1.13 12.53
N ALA A 62 -2.65 0.74 13.64
CA ALA A 62 -2.84 -0.67 13.97
C ALA A 62 -3.59 -1.40 12.85
N SER A 63 -4.64 -0.78 12.30
CA SER A 63 -5.38 -1.33 11.15
C SER A 63 -4.49 -1.40 9.91
N GLY A 64 -3.66 -0.39 9.71
CA GLY A 64 -2.68 -0.36 8.61
C GLY A 64 -1.68 -1.50 8.69
N GLU A 65 -1.22 -1.85 9.89
CA GLU A 65 -0.30 -2.99 10.07
C GLU A 65 -0.93 -4.30 9.62
N THR A 66 -2.23 -4.48 9.93
CA THR A 66 -2.95 -5.68 9.51
C THR A 66 -3.01 -5.78 7.98
N ILE A 67 -3.35 -4.68 7.32
CA ILE A 67 -3.44 -4.64 5.86
C ILE A 67 -2.06 -4.78 5.22
N LEU A 68 -1.02 -4.20 5.82
CA LEU A 68 0.35 -4.32 5.31
C LEU A 68 0.84 -5.76 5.31
N ARG A 69 0.49 -6.55 6.33
CA ARG A 69 0.87 -7.97 6.33
C ARG A 69 0.29 -8.69 5.12
N ALA A 70 -0.98 -8.44 4.81
CA ALA A 70 -1.62 -9.02 3.63
C ALA A 70 -0.96 -8.53 2.34
N ALA A 71 -0.69 -7.23 2.24
CA ALA A 71 -0.06 -6.65 1.05
C ALA A 71 1.32 -7.25 0.79
N ARG A 72 2.12 -7.41 1.85
CA ARG A 72 3.47 -7.99 1.73
C ARG A 72 3.43 -9.46 1.33
N GLN A 73 2.45 -10.22 1.83
CA GLN A 73 2.26 -11.61 1.43
C GLN A 73 1.89 -11.72 -0.04
N ILE A 74 1.00 -10.86 -0.52
CA ILE A 74 0.61 -10.84 -1.93
C ILE A 74 1.83 -10.51 -2.81
N GLN A 75 2.62 -9.52 -2.42
CA GLN A 75 3.83 -9.14 -3.15
C GLN A 75 4.84 -10.28 -3.20
N ALA A 76 5.04 -10.98 -2.09
CA ALA A 76 5.96 -12.11 -2.01
C ALA A 76 5.50 -13.25 -2.93
N ILE A 77 4.22 -13.58 -2.91
CA ILE A 77 3.65 -14.63 -3.76
C ILE A 77 3.82 -14.27 -5.24
N THR A 78 3.52 -13.03 -5.60
CA THR A 78 3.66 -12.55 -6.97
C THR A 78 5.12 -12.57 -7.44
N ALA A 79 6.04 -12.16 -6.56
CA ALA A 79 7.48 -12.18 -6.88
C ALA A 79 7.97 -13.61 -7.08
N ASP A 80 7.52 -14.57 -6.26
CA ASP A 80 7.88 -15.98 -6.40
C ASP A 80 7.40 -16.54 -7.73
N ALA A 81 6.15 -16.26 -8.10
CA ALA A 81 5.59 -16.71 -9.37
C ALA A 81 6.38 -16.13 -10.56
N THR A 82 6.75 -14.84 -10.48
CA THR A 82 7.55 -14.20 -11.52
C THR A 82 8.89 -14.88 -11.69
N ARG A 83 9.58 -15.19 -10.58
CA ARG A 83 10.88 -15.87 -10.64
C ARG A 83 10.80 -17.25 -11.29
N GLU A 84 9.71 -17.98 -11.06
CA GLU A 84 9.53 -19.31 -11.65
C GLU A 84 9.29 -19.24 -13.17
N LEU A 85 8.69 -18.14 -13.65
CA LEU A 85 8.33 -17.99 -15.06
C LEU A 85 9.43 -17.33 -15.91
N ILE A 86 10.35 -16.64 -15.26
CA ILE A 86 11.44 -15.94 -15.91
C ILE A 86 12.77 -16.60 -15.57
#